data_ad8a29c382c2010032054067bee1942c
#
_entry.id   ad8a29c382c2010032054067bee1942c
#
_cell.length_a   1.000
_cell.length_b   1.000
_cell.length_c   1.000
_cell.angle_alpha   90.00
_cell.angle_beta   90.00
_cell.angle_gamma   90.00
#
_symmetry.space_group_name_H-M   'P 1'
#
loop_
_entity.id
_entity.type
_entity.pdbx_description
1 polymer ?
#
loop_
_entity_poly.entity_id
_entity_poly.type
_entity_poly.pdbx_seq_one_letter_code
_entity_poly.pdbx_strand_id
1 'polypeptide(L)'
;MDKRLKQQLDFVLEIDKEKNILRQTHLSGHGRRENDAEHAWHMAIMSYLLREYSNESVDIAKVMLMCLIHDIVEIDAGDTFAYDEEGRKTQKAREDAAKERIFSILPEDQKNELIALFDEFEDCETSESKYAHAMDNLQPLLLNHSNNGDDWKQHQITSKQ
;
A
#
# COMPACT_ATOMS: atom_id res chain seq x y z
N MET A 1 -23.53 -21.54 7.82
CA MET A 1 -23.05 -20.32 7.15
C MET A 1 -22.58 -20.73 5.75
N ASP A 2 -22.95 -20.01 4.74
CA ASP A 2 -22.49 -20.26 3.37
C ASP A 2 -20.95 -20.22 3.31
N LYS A 3 -20.37 -21.15 2.52
CA LYS A 3 -18.90 -21.27 2.39
C LYS A 3 -18.29 -19.99 1.84
N ARG A 4 -18.93 -19.39 0.82
CA ARG A 4 -18.47 -18.14 0.19
C ARG A 4 -18.45 -17.00 1.20
N LEU A 5 -19.55 -16.82 1.93
CA LEU A 5 -19.64 -15.79 2.97
C LEU A 5 -18.58 -16.00 4.05
N LYS A 6 -18.33 -17.27 4.46
CA LYS A 6 -17.28 -17.56 5.44
C LYS A 6 -15.90 -17.10 4.93
N GLN A 7 -15.53 -17.43 3.71
CA GLN A 7 -14.25 -17.02 3.11
C GLN A 7 -14.09 -15.50 3.07
N GLN A 8 -15.14 -14.79 2.69
CA GLN A 8 -15.14 -13.32 2.67
C GLN A 8 -14.96 -12.72 4.07
N LEU A 9 -15.65 -13.28 5.08
CA LEU A 9 -15.50 -12.81 6.47
C LEU A 9 -14.13 -13.16 7.05
N ASP A 10 -13.57 -14.33 6.72
CA ASP A 10 -12.23 -14.71 7.13
C ASP A 10 -11.19 -13.74 6.54
N PHE A 11 -11.36 -13.33 5.26
CA PHE A 11 -10.49 -12.33 4.62
C PHE A 11 -10.63 -10.94 5.27
N VAL A 12 -11.86 -10.50 5.56
CA VAL A 12 -12.09 -9.21 6.26
C VAL A 12 -11.39 -9.17 7.62
N LEU A 13 -11.36 -10.32 8.35
CA LEU A 13 -10.62 -10.43 9.61
C LEU A 13 -9.10 -10.49 9.38
N GLU A 14 -8.66 -11.08 8.27
CA GLU A 14 -7.23 -11.15 7.93
C GLU A 14 -6.65 -9.76 7.66
N ILE A 15 -7.32 -8.95 6.85
CA ILE A 15 -6.85 -7.60 6.51
C ILE A 15 -6.87 -6.64 7.72
N ASP A 16 -7.60 -6.95 8.79
CA ASP A 16 -7.53 -6.17 10.04
C ASP A 16 -6.12 -6.14 10.64
N LYS A 17 -5.30 -7.15 10.34
CA LYS A 17 -3.91 -7.25 10.81
C LYS A 17 -2.98 -6.18 10.24
N GLU A 18 -3.29 -5.62 9.06
CA GLU A 18 -2.55 -4.53 8.43
C GLU A 18 -2.38 -3.32 9.36
N LYS A 19 -3.36 -3.10 10.25
CA LYS A 19 -3.30 -2.05 11.28
C LYS A 19 -2.15 -2.20 12.28
N ASN A 20 -1.51 -3.37 12.34
CA ASN A 20 -0.37 -3.63 13.22
C ASN A 20 0.99 -3.47 12.51
N ILE A 21 1.00 -3.28 11.21
CA ILE A 21 2.23 -3.07 10.45
C ILE A 21 2.56 -1.59 10.50
N LEU A 22 3.73 -1.25 11.02
CA LEU A 22 4.15 0.13 11.25
C LEU A 22 5.18 0.56 10.21
N ARG A 23 4.86 1.63 9.52
CA ARG A 23 5.75 2.31 8.58
C ARG A 23 6.85 3.10 9.30
N GLN A 24 7.88 3.51 8.57
CA GLN A 24 8.90 4.40 9.12
C GLN A 24 8.42 5.86 9.20
N THR A 25 7.37 6.22 8.48
CA THR A 25 6.80 7.57 8.43
C THR A 25 5.93 7.86 9.65
N HIS A 26 6.07 9.05 10.22
CA HIS A 26 5.23 9.55 11.31
C HIS A 26 4.03 10.34 10.77
N LEU A 27 2.93 10.27 11.50
CA LEU A 27 1.75 11.11 11.25
C LEU A 27 2.12 12.59 11.32
N SER A 28 1.34 13.44 10.64
CA SER A 28 1.53 14.90 10.66
C SER A 28 1.50 15.47 12.09
N GLY A 29 2.23 16.56 12.31
CA GLY A 29 2.32 17.19 13.63
C GLY A 29 3.16 16.40 14.64
N HIS A 30 4.18 15.67 14.18
CA HIS A 30 5.06 14.84 15.00
C HIS A 30 4.33 13.76 15.81
N GLY A 31 3.31 13.16 15.20
CA GLY A 31 2.52 12.07 15.79
C GLY A 31 3.31 10.76 15.93
N ARG A 32 2.61 9.67 16.23
CA ARG A 32 3.18 8.33 16.20
C ARG A 32 3.49 7.87 14.78
N ARG A 33 4.18 6.74 14.63
CA ARG A 33 4.31 6.08 13.32
C ARG A 33 2.94 5.74 12.76
N GLU A 34 2.80 5.94 11.46
CA GLU A 34 1.66 5.51 10.66
C GLU A 34 1.65 3.98 10.54
N ASN A 35 0.49 3.36 10.37
CA ASN A 35 0.38 1.97 9.94
C ASN A 35 -0.10 1.89 8.48
N ASP A 36 0.05 0.71 7.85
CA ASP A 36 -0.26 0.53 6.43
C ASP A 36 -1.72 0.79 6.09
N ALA A 37 -2.66 0.38 6.96
CA ALA A 37 -4.08 0.66 6.75
C ALA A 37 -4.40 2.17 6.76
N GLU A 38 -3.70 2.96 7.58
CA GLU A 38 -3.84 4.44 7.60
C GLU A 38 -3.24 5.06 6.34
N HIS A 39 -2.09 4.55 5.89
CA HIS A 39 -1.45 4.93 4.65
C HIS A 39 -2.37 4.65 3.45
N ALA A 40 -2.84 3.42 3.30
CA ALA A 40 -3.73 3.01 2.23
C ALA A 40 -5.02 3.85 2.17
N TRP A 41 -5.67 4.09 3.32
CA TRP A 41 -6.83 4.97 3.43
C TRP A 41 -6.50 6.40 2.97
N HIS A 42 -5.37 6.96 3.43
CA HIS A 42 -4.96 8.33 3.10
C HIS A 42 -4.68 8.45 1.60
N MET A 43 -3.97 7.49 1.00
CA MET A 43 -3.73 7.43 -0.44
C MET A 43 -5.02 7.38 -1.25
N ALA A 44 -5.99 6.54 -0.84
CA ALA A 44 -7.26 6.41 -1.54
C ALA A 44 -8.04 7.75 -1.56
N ILE A 45 -8.05 8.48 -0.45
CA ILE A 45 -8.67 9.82 -0.39
C ILE A 45 -7.88 10.83 -1.22
N MET A 46 -6.55 10.82 -1.14
CA MET A 46 -5.68 11.70 -1.95
C MET A 46 -5.91 11.47 -3.44
N SER A 47 -5.99 10.21 -3.89
CA SER A 47 -6.20 9.89 -5.29
C SER A 47 -7.54 10.43 -5.82
N TYR A 48 -8.59 10.39 -5.01
CA TYR A 48 -9.88 10.98 -5.37
C TYR A 48 -9.81 12.52 -5.45
N LEU A 49 -9.17 13.17 -4.48
CA LEU A 49 -9.10 14.64 -4.41
C LEU A 49 -8.18 15.21 -5.51
N LEU A 50 -7.07 14.53 -5.81
CA LEU A 50 -6.04 15.02 -6.72
C LEU A 50 -6.21 14.51 -8.17
N ARG A 51 -7.32 13.82 -8.48
CA ARG A 51 -7.55 13.21 -9.81
C ARG A 51 -7.46 14.20 -10.98
N GLU A 52 -7.77 15.47 -10.74
CA GLU A 52 -7.66 16.53 -11.76
C GLU A 52 -6.22 16.84 -12.17
N TYR A 53 -5.23 16.39 -11.41
CA TYR A 53 -3.80 16.55 -11.69
C TYR A 53 -3.17 15.29 -12.30
N SER A 54 -3.97 14.27 -12.58
CA SER A 54 -3.49 13.10 -13.34
C SER A 54 -3.10 13.51 -14.77
N ASN A 55 -1.99 12.98 -15.27
CA ASN A 55 -1.56 13.24 -16.64
C ASN A 55 -2.49 12.62 -17.68
N GLU A 56 -3.20 11.57 -17.32
CA GLU A 56 -4.12 10.83 -18.20
C GLU A 56 -5.46 10.61 -17.49
N SER A 57 -6.50 10.29 -18.26
CA SER A 57 -7.80 9.88 -17.69
C SER A 57 -7.64 8.52 -17.01
N VAL A 58 -8.09 8.41 -15.78
CA VAL A 58 -8.00 7.18 -14.96
C VAL A 58 -9.37 6.77 -14.43
N ASP A 59 -9.60 5.46 -14.28
CA ASP A 59 -10.69 4.95 -13.48
C ASP A 59 -10.37 5.13 -11.99
N ILE A 60 -10.94 6.18 -11.41
CA ILE A 60 -10.63 6.55 -10.02
C ILE A 60 -11.09 5.50 -9.01
N ALA A 61 -12.15 4.75 -9.29
CA ALA A 61 -12.59 3.68 -8.40
C ALA A 61 -11.56 2.53 -8.37
N LYS A 62 -11.00 2.20 -9.52
CA LYS A 62 -9.92 1.23 -9.66
C LYS A 62 -8.65 1.70 -8.94
N VAL A 63 -8.23 2.96 -9.15
CA VAL A 63 -7.08 3.55 -8.45
C VAL A 63 -7.26 3.49 -6.94
N MET A 64 -8.43 3.89 -6.42
CA MET A 64 -8.71 3.85 -4.99
C MET A 64 -8.61 2.42 -4.44
N LEU A 65 -9.09 1.42 -5.19
CA LEU A 65 -8.98 0.03 -4.77
C LEU A 65 -7.53 -0.46 -4.80
N MET A 66 -6.74 -0.08 -5.82
CA MET A 66 -5.29 -0.33 -5.86
C MET A 66 -4.60 0.22 -4.60
N CYS A 67 -4.86 1.49 -4.26
CA CYS A 67 -4.31 2.11 -3.05
C CYS A 67 -4.69 1.37 -1.76
N LEU A 68 -5.91 0.78 -1.70
CA LEU A 68 -6.39 0.08 -0.50
C LEU A 68 -5.84 -1.34 -0.35
N ILE A 69 -5.30 -1.94 -1.41
CA ILE A 69 -4.88 -3.35 -1.37
C ILE A 69 -3.38 -3.57 -1.54
N HIS A 70 -2.61 -2.55 -1.96
CA HIS A 70 -1.22 -2.74 -2.37
C HIS A 70 -0.32 -3.22 -1.23
N ASP A 71 -0.54 -2.76 0.00
CA ASP A 71 0.25 -3.12 1.19
C ASP A 71 -0.33 -4.32 1.98
N ILE A 72 -1.47 -4.91 1.57
CA ILE A 72 -2.07 -6.07 2.29
C ILE A 72 -1.07 -7.23 2.43
N VAL A 73 -0.18 -7.40 1.48
CA VAL A 73 0.86 -8.45 1.51
C VAL A 73 1.87 -8.23 2.64
N GLU A 74 2.00 -7.02 3.15
CA GLU A 74 2.89 -6.69 4.26
C GLU A 74 2.46 -7.30 5.60
N ILE A 75 1.22 -7.78 5.70
CA ILE A 75 0.76 -8.56 6.87
C ILE A 75 1.72 -9.73 7.16
N ASP A 76 2.25 -10.37 6.12
CA ASP A 76 3.21 -11.48 6.25
C ASP A 76 4.64 -11.05 5.88
N ALA A 77 4.76 -10.19 4.88
CA ALA A 77 6.05 -9.73 4.38
C ALA A 77 6.74 -8.71 5.32
N GLY A 78 5.94 -7.90 6.01
CA GLY A 78 6.39 -6.74 6.78
C GLY A 78 6.77 -5.55 5.91
N ASP A 79 6.54 -4.33 6.40
CA ASP A 79 6.96 -3.09 5.72
C ASP A 79 8.48 -3.11 5.49
N THR A 80 8.89 -2.94 4.23
CA THR A 80 10.29 -2.83 3.85
C THR A 80 10.61 -1.37 3.56
N PHE A 81 11.39 -0.76 4.45
CA PHE A 81 11.76 0.65 4.29
C PHE A 81 12.42 0.90 2.93
N ALA A 82 11.96 1.93 2.22
CA ALA A 82 12.38 2.22 0.84
C ALA A 82 13.90 2.36 0.66
N TYR A 83 14.63 2.70 1.72
CA TYR A 83 16.08 2.87 1.74
C TYR A 83 16.84 1.69 2.39
N ASP A 84 16.15 0.59 2.74
CA ASP A 84 16.77 -0.65 3.24
C ASP A 84 17.19 -1.56 2.08
N GLU A 85 18.42 -1.40 1.60
CA GLU A 85 18.96 -2.17 0.47
C GLU A 85 19.00 -3.69 0.75
N GLU A 86 19.23 -4.12 1.98
CA GLU A 86 19.29 -5.55 2.33
C GLU A 86 17.88 -6.15 2.40
N GLY A 87 16.91 -5.46 3.02
CA GLY A 87 15.52 -5.87 3.07
C GLY A 87 14.90 -6.02 1.68
N ARG A 88 15.22 -5.12 0.77
CA ARG A 88 14.73 -5.14 -0.62
C ARG A 88 15.16 -6.36 -1.43
N LYS A 89 16.29 -7.00 -1.11
CA LYS A 89 16.75 -8.20 -1.83
C LYS A 89 15.81 -9.39 -1.68
N THR A 90 15.08 -9.48 -0.59
CA THR A 90 14.14 -10.57 -0.30
C THR A 90 12.68 -10.13 -0.37
N GLN A 91 12.42 -8.83 -0.53
CA GLN A 91 11.10 -8.23 -0.50
C GLN A 91 10.14 -8.92 -1.48
N LYS A 92 10.48 -8.97 -2.75
CA LYS A 92 9.62 -9.59 -3.77
C LYS A 92 9.24 -11.03 -3.45
N ALA A 93 10.18 -11.85 -3.00
CA ALA A 93 9.90 -13.25 -2.65
C ALA A 93 8.98 -13.37 -1.43
N ARG A 94 9.09 -12.48 -0.45
CA ARG A 94 8.22 -12.43 0.72
C ARG A 94 6.81 -11.98 0.33
N GLU A 95 6.71 -10.93 -0.49
CA GLU A 95 5.43 -10.42 -0.98
C GLU A 95 4.72 -11.41 -1.91
N ASP A 96 5.43 -12.11 -2.80
CA ASP A 96 4.84 -13.15 -3.65
C ASP A 96 4.26 -14.30 -2.82
N ALA A 97 4.95 -14.72 -1.74
CA ALA A 97 4.45 -15.75 -0.84
C ALA A 97 3.24 -15.25 -0.02
N ALA A 98 3.29 -14.02 0.47
CA ALA A 98 2.21 -13.37 1.20
C ALA A 98 0.96 -13.21 0.32
N LYS A 99 1.13 -12.74 -0.92
CA LYS A 99 0.08 -12.60 -1.92
C LYS A 99 -0.69 -13.90 -2.11
N GLU A 100 0.03 -15.00 -2.39
CA GLU A 100 -0.63 -16.29 -2.59
C GLU A 100 -1.38 -16.76 -1.33
N ARG A 101 -0.81 -16.62 -0.16
CA ARG A 101 -1.46 -17.03 1.08
C ARG A 101 -2.71 -16.20 1.39
N ILE A 102 -2.58 -14.88 1.38
CA ILE A 102 -3.63 -13.96 1.85
C ILE A 102 -4.82 -13.98 0.90
N PHE A 103 -4.60 -13.82 -0.39
CA PHE A 103 -5.70 -13.81 -1.35
C PHE A 103 -6.35 -15.19 -1.53
N SER A 104 -5.66 -16.30 -1.20
CA SER A 104 -6.26 -17.64 -1.21
C SER A 104 -7.32 -17.87 -0.13
N ILE A 105 -7.50 -16.96 0.81
CA ILE A 105 -8.62 -16.99 1.75
C ILE A 105 -9.95 -16.72 1.04
N LEU A 106 -9.92 -15.89 -0.01
CA LEU A 106 -11.10 -15.48 -0.78
C LEU A 106 -11.67 -16.62 -1.66
N PRO A 107 -12.95 -16.51 -2.07
CA PRO A 107 -13.45 -17.26 -3.21
C PRO A 107 -12.62 -17.00 -4.46
N GLU A 108 -12.49 -18.03 -5.33
CA GLU A 108 -11.58 -18.04 -6.46
C GLU A 108 -11.76 -16.84 -7.44
N ASP A 109 -12.99 -16.43 -7.68
CA ASP A 109 -13.31 -15.28 -8.53
C ASP A 109 -12.75 -13.97 -7.95
N GLN A 110 -12.96 -13.73 -6.64
CA GLN A 110 -12.46 -12.55 -5.94
C GLN A 110 -10.93 -12.61 -5.72
N LYS A 111 -10.38 -13.81 -5.44
CA LYS A 111 -8.93 -14.03 -5.41
C LYS A 111 -8.29 -13.54 -6.71
N ASN A 112 -8.78 -14.04 -7.85
CA ASN A 112 -8.20 -13.74 -9.15
C ASN A 112 -8.34 -12.25 -9.51
N GLU A 113 -9.47 -11.64 -9.16
CA GLU A 113 -9.71 -10.21 -9.36
C GLU A 113 -8.71 -9.36 -8.58
N LEU A 114 -8.52 -9.62 -7.28
CA LEU A 114 -7.63 -8.82 -6.44
C LEU A 114 -6.15 -9.09 -6.73
N ILE A 115 -5.77 -10.32 -7.09
CA ILE A 115 -4.39 -10.62 -7.54
C ILE A 115 -4.10 -9.85 -8.82
N ALA A 116 -5.01 -9.86 -9.81
CA ALA A 116 -4.79 -9.12 -11.06
C ALA A 116 -4.63 -7.62 -10.82
N LEU A 117 -5.39 -7.06 -9.87
CA LEU A 117 -5.29 -5.64 -9.52
C LEU A 117 -4.00 -5.32 -8.77
N PHE A 118 -3.57 -6.20 -7.88
CA PHE A 118 -2.29 -6.09 -7.18
C PHE A 118 -1.12 -6.18 -8.17
N ASP A 119 -1.13 -7.18 -9.07
CA ASP A 119 -0.08 -7.35 -10.08
C ASP A 119 -0.03 -6.14 -11.03
N GLU A 120 -1.17 -5.58 -11.40
CA GLU A 120 -1.23 -4.34 -12.21
C GLU A 120 -0.63 -3.14 -11.47
N PHE A 121 -0.83 -3.04 -10.16
CA PHE A 121 -0.17 -2.02 -9.34
C PHE A 121 1.35 -2.23 -9.39
N GLU A 122 1.83 -3.42 -9.09
CA GLU A 122 3.26 -3.75 -9.06
C GLU A 122 3.97 -3.51 -10.40
N ASP A 123 3.31 -3.86 -11.52
CA ASP A 123 3.86 -3.69 -12.87
C ASP A 123 4.03 -2.21 -13.26
N CYS A 124 3.27 -1.30 -12.68
CA CYS A 124 3.34 0.15 -12.90
C CYS A 124 3.32 0.57 -14.38
N GLU A 125 2.53 -0.12 -15.23
CA GLU A 125 2.49 0.14 -16.67
C GLU A 125 1.26 0.92 -17.12
N THR A 126 0.10 0.70 -16.47
CA THR A 126 -1.16 1.38 -16.79
C THR A 126 -1.22 2.80 -16.23
N SER A 127 -2.12 3.63 -16.75
CA SER A 127 -2.35 4.99 -16.24
C SER A 127 -2.83 4.97 -14.78
N GLU A 128 -3.68 4.00 -14.44
CA GLU A 128 -4.18 3.79 -13.09
C GLU A 128 -3.07 3.44 -12.12
N SER A 129 -2.22 2.46 -12.46
CA SER A 129 -1.11 2.03 -11.59
C SER A 129 -0.07 3.13 -11.42
N LYS A 130 0.31 3.83 -12.49
CA LYS A 130 1.21 5.00 -12.41
C LYS A 130 0.67 6.10 -11.52
N TYR A 131 -0.64 6.35 -11.59
CA TYR A 131 -1.26 7.36 -10.74
C TYR A 131 -1.34 6.89 -9.28
N ALA A 132 -1.65 5.62 -9.03
CA ALA A 132 -1.61 5.05 -7.69
C ALA A 132 -0.21 5.12 -7.07
N HIS A 133 0.84 4.75 -7.81
CA HIS A 133 2.24 4.92 -7.37
C HIS A 133 2.64 6.38 -7.12
N ALA A 134 2.09 7.32 -7.90
CA ALA A 134 2.32 8.74 -7.63
C ALA A 134 1.73 9.16 -6.27
N MET A 135 0.57 8.60 -5.87
CA MET A 135 -0.02 8.85 -4.56
C MET A 135 0.75 8.17 -3.44
N ASP A 136 1.23 6.95 -3.67
CA ASP A 136 2.08 6.19 -2.74
C ASP A 136 3.37 6.95 -2.40
N ASN A 137 4.02 7.50 -3.39
CA ASN A 137 5.21 8.33 -3.20
C ASN A 137 4.91 9.71 -2.60
N LEU A 138 3.78 10.32 -2.96
CA LEU A 138 3.42 11.67 -2.52
C LEU A 138 3.00 11.70 -1.04
N GLN A 139 2.31 10.68 -0.56
CA GLN A 139 1.76 10.64 0.79
C GLN A 139 2.86 10.77 1.86
N PRO A 140 3.92 9.92 1.88
CA PRO A 140 5.00 10.06 2.86
C PRO A 140 5.82 11.34 2.66
N LEU A 141 5.93 11.84 1.43
CA LEU A 141 6.53 13.14 1.16
C LEU A 141 5.82 14.28 1.89
N LEU A 142 4.48 14.29 1.84
CA LEU A 142 3.67 15.31 2.51
C LEU A 142 3.80 15.21 4.04
N LEU A 143 3.78 13.98 4.60
CA LEU A 143 3.96 13.78 6.03
C LEU A 143 5.35 14.21 6.49
N ASN A 144 6.40 13.82 5.78
CA ASN A 144 7.76 14.27 6.06
C ASN A 144 7.92 15.79 5.97
N HIS A 145 7.30 16.42 4.94
CA HIS A 145 7.30 17.87 4.82
C HIS A 145 6.61 18.53 6.04
N SER A 146 5.46 18.01 6.47
CA SER A 146 4.73 18.52 7.63
C SER A 146 5.50 18.40 8.95
N ASN A 147 6.40 17.42 9.03
CA ASN A 147 7.26 17.13 10.18
C ASN A 147 8.70 17.67 10.01
N ASN A 148 8.92 18.63 9.12
CA ASN A 148 10.23 19.25 8.86
C ASN A 148 11.32 18.26 8.42
N GLY A 149 10.95 17.13 7.82
CA GLY A 149 11.85 16.08 7.36
C GLY A 149 12.52 15.28 8.47
N ASP A 150 11.88 15.15 9.61
CA ASP A 150 12.49 14.50 10.79
C ASP A 150 12.74 13.01 10.56
N ASP A 151 11.87 12.29 9.83
CA ASP A 151 12.11 10.89 9.49
C ASP A 151 13.33 10.73 8.58
N TRP A 152 13.48 11.60 7.58
CA TRP A 152 14.66 11.60 6.71
C TRP A 152 15.94 11.88 7.49
N LYS A 153 15.91 12.84 8.44
CA LYS A 153 17.06 13.15 9.30
C LYS A 153 17.41 11.97 10.19
N GLN A 154 16.40 11.32 10.79
CA GLN A 154 16.58 10.16 11.65
C GLN A 154 17.27 9.01 10.89
N HIS A 155 16.87 8.76 9.65
CA HIS A 155 17.42 7.72 8.80
C HIS A 155 18.61 8.19 7.96
N GLN A 156 19.12 9.43 8.17
CA GLN A 156 20.25 10.02 7.45
C GLN A 156 20.07 10.05 5.92
N ILE A 157 18.82 10.16 5.46
CA ILE A 157 18.50 10.25 4.03
C ILE A 157 18.96 11.59 3.49
N THR A 158 19.57 11.58 2.31
CA THR A 158 20.09 12.77 1.64
C THR A 158 19.34 13.03 0.33
N SER A 159 19.45 14.23 -0.21
CA SER A 159 18.85 14.60 -1.50
C SER A 159 19.42 13.84 -2.73
N LYS A 160 20.38 12.94 -2.52
CA LYS A 160 20.95 12.09 -3.58
C LYS A 160 20.33 10.69 -3.62
N GLN A 161 19.58 10.34 -2.60
CA GLN A 161 18.79 9.10 -2.48
C GLN A 161 17.34 9.35 -2.85
#